data_90230c2e5e7dc0a7d7c972aa8571cc91
#
_entry.id   90230c2e5e7dc0a7d7c972aa8571cc91
#
_cell.length_a   1.000
_cell.length_b   1.000
_cell.length_c   1.000
_cell.angle_alpha   90.00
_cell.angle_beta   90.00
_cell.angle_gamma   90.00
#
_symmetry.space_group_name_H-M   'P 1'
#
loop_
_entity.id
_entity.type
_entity.pdbx_description
1 polymer ?
#
loop_
_entity_poly.entity_id
_entity_poly.type
_entity_poly.pdbx_seq_one_letter_code
_entity_poly.pdbx_strand_id
1 'polypeptide(L)'
;MAHEHLDDVKHYLLDLQERLCAGLAQADGAAQFKEDSWERKEGGGGRSRVMTNGNVFEKGGVNFSHVYGTQLPPSATAARPELTGRSFHAVGVSWVLHPENPHVPTSHGNVRFFIAEKVGEPPVWWFGGGFDLTPFYPVMEDVVHWHKVAKAACDPFGEGVYARYKSWCDEYFYLKHRDETRGVGGLFFDDLNEGEFADCFAVQRAVGDSFLAAYLPIVERRKHDAWSERERDFQLYRRGRYVEFNLVWDRGTLFGLQSGGRTESILMSMPPLARWEYAFEPEPDSAEARLNDFLHARDWLGEFAETAAETSSEPFSKTRGEPS
;
A
#
# COMPACT_ATOMS: atom_id res chain seq x y z
N MET A 1 10.44 21.12 19.23
CA MET A 1 9.48 21.22 18.10
C MET A 1 9.15 19.83 17.55
N ALA A 2 9.87 19.24 16.55
CA ALA A 2 9.43 17.97 15.98
C ALA A 2 9.47 16.77 16.96
N HIS A 3 10.41 16.75 17.91
CA HIS A 3 10.44 15.74 18.98
C HIS A 3 9.27 15.86 19.97
N GLU A 4 8.81 17.06 20.25
CA GLU A 4 7.66 17.31 21.12
C GLU A 4 6.36 16.70 20.58
N HIS A 5 6.30 16.49 19.24
CA HIS A 5 5.16 15.88 18.57
C HIS A 5 5.31 14.37 18.31
N LEU A 6 6.44 13.76 18.73
CA LEU A 6 6.66 12.32 18.52
C LEU A 6 5.57 11.47 19.20
N ASP A 7 5.14 11.86 20.40
CA ASP A 7 4.10 11.16 21.11
C ASP A 7 2.73 11.29 20.43
N ASP A 8 2.42 12.44 19.86
CA ASP A 8 1.18 12.64 19.08
C ASP A 8 1.16 11.74 17.84
N VAL A 9 2.28 11.67 17.10
CA VAL A 9 2.42 10.76 15.95
C VAL A 9 2.29 9.31 16.39
N LYS A 10 2.94 8.93 17.47
CA LYS A 10 2.86 7.56 18.01
C LYS A 10 1.45 7.18 18.43
N HIS A 11 0.73 8.05 19.12
CA HIS A 11 -0.65 7.83 19.50
C HIS A 11 -1.55 7.64 18.29
N TYR A 12 -1.43 8.50 17.28
CA TYR A 12 -2.17 8.36 16.04
C TYR A 12 -1.89 7.02 15.33
N LEU A 13 -0.62 6.60 15.23
CA LEU A 13 -0.24 5.36 14.57
C LEU A 13 -0.74 4.12 15.31
N LEU A 14 -0.75 4.14 16.64
CA LEU A 14 -1.32 3.06 17.44
C LEU A 14 -2.85 2.99 17.27
N ASP A 15 -3.54 4.12 17.27
CA ASP A 15 -4.98 4.20 16.98
C ASP A 15 -5.29 3.73 15.55
N LEU A 16 -4.49 4.14 14.56
CA LEU A 16 -4.63 3.67 13.19
C LEU A 16 -4.51 2.13 13.10
N GLN A 17 -3.55 1.53 13.79
CA GLN A 17 -3.42 0.07 13.84
C GLN A 17 -4.68 -0.59 14.41
N GLU A 18 -5.27 -0.04 15.49
CA GLU A 18 -6.52 -0.55 16.09
C GLU A 18 -7.66 -0.50 15.07
N ARG A 19 -7.86 0.66 14.44
CA ARG A 19 -8.94 0.87 13.45
C ARG A 19 -8.78 -0.03 12.24
N LEU A 20 -7.56 -0.19 11.70
CA LEU A 20 -7.27 -1.09 10.59
C LEU A 20 -7.60 -2.54 10.97
N CYS A 21 -7.11 -3.01 12.11
CA CYS A 21 -7.38 -4.37 12.57
C CYS A 21 -8.88 -4.63 12.80
N ALA A 22 -9.59 -3.68 13.41
CA ALA A 22 -11.02 -3.79 13.67
C ALA A 22 -11.83 -3.87 12.36
N GLY A 23 -11.58 -2.94 11.41
CA GLY A 23 -12.29 -2.90 10.13
C GLY A 23 -12.02 -4.14 9.27
N LEU A 24 -10.78 -4.60 9.21
CA LEU A 24 -10.40 -5.79 8.45
C LEU A 24 -10.95 -7.07 9.07
N ALA A 25 -10.93 -7.22 10.40
CA ALA A 25 -11.52 -8.36 11.09
C ALA A 25 -13.05 -8.39 10.93
N GLN A 26 -13.71 -7.24 10.92
CA GLN A 26 -15.13 -7.14 10.63
C GLN A 26 -15.46 -7.58 9.20
N ALA A 27 -14.67 -7.16 8.22
CA ALA A 27 -14.85 -7.54 6.81
C ALA A 27 -14.60 -9.04 6.57
N ASP A 28 -13.66 -9.64 7.29
CA ASP A 28 -13.37 -11.07 7.27
C ASP A 28 -14.52 -11.90 7.89
N GLY A 29 -15.06 -11.43 9.01
CA GLY A 29 -16.20 -12.01 9.70
C GLY A 29 -15.91 -13.29 10.54
N ALA A 30 -14.72 -13.86 10.49
CA ALA A 30 -14.35 -15.08 11.22
C ALA A 30 -13.03 -14.97 11.97
N ALA A 31 -11.95 -14.63 11.27
CA ALA A 31 -10.61 -14.57 11.85
C ALA A 31 -10.36 -13.27 12.62
N GLN A 32 -9.48 -13.35 13.61
CA GLN A 32 -9.02 -12.21 14.39
C GLN A 32 -7.51 -12.05 14.25
N PHE A 33 -7.03 -10.82 14.39
CA PHE A 33 -5.62 -10.54 14.46
C PHE A 33 -5.01 -11.04 15.76
N LYS A 34 -3.96 -11.84 15.67
CA LYS A 34 -3.12 -12.24 16.80
C LYS A 34 -2.01 -11.22 16.98
N GLU A 35 -1.86 -10.74 18.22
CA GLU A 35 -0.83 -9.79 18.57
C GLU A 35 0.46 -10.48 18.99
N ASP A 36 1.58 -9.92 18.52
CA ASP A 36 2.94 -10.29 18.91
C ASP A 36 3.73 -8.99 19.16
N SER A 37 3.89 -8.66 20.44
CA SER A 37 4.66 -7.50 20.90
C SER A 37 6.13 -7.88 21.09
N TRP A 38 7.03 -7.02 20.65
CA TRP A 38 8.46 -7.28 20.65
C TRP A 38 9.28 -6.04 21.00
N GLU A 39 10.47 -6.29 21.55
CA GLU A 39 11.44 -5.26 21.91
C GLU A 39 12.77 -5.50 21.21
N ARG A 40 13.51 -4.42 20.95
CA ARG A 40 14.87 -4.45 20.40
C ARG A 40 15.88 -4.14 21.50
N LYS A 41 16.99 -4.87 21.49
CA LYS A 41 18.11 -4.62 22.41
C LYS A 41 18.76 -3.25 22.21
N GLU A 42 18.77 -2.77 20.97
CA GLU A 42 19.36 -1.50 20.56
C GLU A 42 18.44 -0.30 20.83
N GLY A 43 17.19 -0.55 21.19
CA GLY A 43 16.19 0.46 21.53
C GLY A 43 14.92 0.39 20.66
N GLY A 44 13.81 0.53 21.34
CA GLY A 44 12.49 0.46 20.71
C GLY A 44 11.92 -0.94 20.60
N GLY A 45 10.88 -1.06 19.79
CA GLY A 45 10.13 -2.30 19.63
C GLY A 45 8.97 -2.12 18.67
N GLY A 46 8.01 -3.00 18.76
CA GLY A 46 6.81 -2.93 17.94
C GLY A 46 5.73 -3.89 18.38
N ARG A 47 4.64 -3.82 17.66
CA ARG A 47 3.45 -4.63 17.86
C ARG A 47 2.96 -5.14 16.50
N SER A 48 3.29 -6.38 16.18
CA SER A 48 2.83 -7.04 14.95
C SER A 48 1.48 -7.70 15.21
N ARG A 49 0.51 -7.43 14.36
CA ARG A 49 -0.78 -8.11 14.38
C ARG A 49 -0.97 -8.87 13.09
N VAL A 50 -1.17 -10.18 13.19
CA VAL A 50 -1.25 -11.07 12.04
C VAL A 50 -2.54 -11.89 12.08
N MET A 51 -3.27 -11.86 10.97
CA MET A 51 -4.43 -12.70 10.69
C MET A 51 -4.01 -13.79 9.70
N THR A 52 -4.45 -15.02 9.93
CA THR A 52 -4.22 -16.16 9.03
C THR A 52 -5.48 -17.01 8.91
N ASN A 53 -5.68 -17.61 7.75
CA ASN A 53 -6.79 -18.53 7.48
C ASN A 53 -8.17 -17.90 7.78
N GLY A 54 -8.36 -16.64 7.40
CA GLY A 54 -9.65 -15.97 7.48
C GLY A 54 -10.58 -16.41 6.36
N ASN A 55 -11.85 -16.01 6.45
CA ASN A 55 -12.83 -16.27 5.39
C ASN A 55 -12.57 -15.43 4.13
N VAL A 56 -11.95 -14.26 4.28
CA VAL A 56 -11.60 -13.35 3.20
C VAL A 56 -10.09 -13.27 3.06
N PHE A 57 -9.40 -13.03 4.17
CA PHE A 57 -7.96 -12.83 4.17
C PHE A 57 -7.23 -14.13 4.55
N GLU A 58 -6.67 -14.79 3.53
CA GLU A 58 -5.79 -15.95 3.74
C GLU A 58 -4.61 -15.59 4.64
N LYS A 59 -4.08 -14.37 4.47
CA LYS A 59 -3.13 -13.74 5.38
C LYS A 59 -3.27 -12.23 5.36
N GLY A 60 -3.21 -11.61 6.52
CA GLY A 60 -3.13 -10.17 6.70
C GLY A 60 -2.18 -9.82 7.83
N GLY A 61 -1.47 -8.72 7.70
CA GLY A 61 -0.60 -8.20 8.74
C GLY A 61 -0.73 -6.70 8.89
N VAL A 62 -0.79 -6.21 10.13
CA VAL A 62 -0.74 -4.79 10.48
C VAL A 62 0.33 -4.61 11.55
N ASN A 63 1.45 -3.99 11.19
CA ASN A 63 2.63 -3.88 12.03
C ASN A 63 2.87 -2.43 12.46
N PHE A 64 2.83 -2.17 13.75
CA PHE A 64 3.36 -0.94 14.34
C PHE A 64 4.80 -1.17 14.77
N SER A 65 5.68 -0.22 14.47
CA SER A 65 7.06 -0.21 14.95
C SER A 65 7.46 1.18 15.42
N HIS A 66 8.22 1.26 16.51
CA HIS A 66 8.92 2.43 16.97
C HIS A 66 10.34 2.03 17.34
N VAL A 67 11.27 2.28 16.47
CA VAL A 67 12.68 1.99 16.68
C VAL A 67 13.46 3.28 16.86
N TYR A 68 14.44 3.26 17.76
CA TYR A 68 15.30 4.41 18.03
C TYR A 68 16.72 3.94 18.40
N GLY A 69 17.65 4.88 18.33
CA GLY A 69 19.03 4.61 18.70
C GLY A 69 19.86 5.88 18.76
N THR A 70 21.06 5.75 19.32
CA THR A 70 22.00 6.88 19.46
C THR A 70 22.73 7.19 18.17
N GLN A 71 22.74 6.26 17.20
CA GLN A 71 23.38 6.40 15.89
C GLN A 71 22.62 5.59 14.85
N LEU A 72 22.59 6.10 13.62
CA LEU A 72 22.08 5.40 12.45
C LEU A 72 23.13 4.42 11.89
N PRO A 73 22.68 3.33 11.23
CA PRO A 73 23.60 2.43 10.54
C PRO A 73 24.43 3.17 9.47
N PRO A 74 25.69 2.75 9.21
CA PRO A 74 26.55 3.36 8.19
C PRO A 74 25.91 3.40 6.79
N SER A 75 25.08 2.42 6.44
CA SER A 75 24.35 2.39 5.16
C SER A 75 23.34 3.55 5.03
N ALA A 76 22.69 3.96 6.11
CA ALA A 76 21.78 5.09 6.10
C ALA A 76 22.53 6.44 6.01
N THR A 77 23.63 6.59 6.74
CA THR A 77 24.44 7.82 6.73
C THR A 77 25.28 8.00 5.46
N ALA A 78 25.61 6.90 4.76
CA ALA A 78 26.27 6.98 3.45
C ALA A 78 25.39 7.63 2.39
N ALA A 79 24.08 7.35 2.42
CA ALA A 79 23.10 7.96 1.52
C ALA A 79 22.68 9.36 1.97
N ARG A 80 22.77 9.66 3.28
CA ARG A 80 22.34 10.93 3.90
C ARG A 80 23.38 11.39 4.92
N PRO A 81 24.47 12.07 4.48
CA PRO A 81 25.53 12.52 5.36
C PRO A 81 25.10 13.44 6.50
N GLU A 82 24.01 14.21 6.30
CA GLU A 82 23.40 15.08 7.30
C GLU A 82 22.89 14.34 8.55
N LEU A 83 22.69 13.05 8.46
CA LEU A 83 22.26 12.19 9.59
C LEU A 83 23.43 11.69 10.45
N THR A 84 24.67 11.97 10.06
CA THR A 84 25.85 11.45 10.75
C THR A 84 25.96 11.98 12.18
N GLY A 85 26.12 11.06 13.14
CA GLY A 85 26.28 11.40 14.56
C GLY A 85 25.00 11.88 15.24
N ARG A 86 23.83 11.66 14.66
CA ARG A 86 22.52 11.96 15.23
C ARG A 86 21.91 10.73 15.90
N SER A 87 21.26 10.94 17.02
CA SER A 87 20.27 9.99 17.53
C SER A 87 19.01 10.04 16.66
N PHE A 88 18.21 8.97 16.64
CA PHE A 88 17.06 8.93 15.77
C PHE A 88 15.86 8.20 16.40
N HIS A 89 14.67 8.53 15.89
CA HIS A 89 13.44 7.79 16.06
C HIS A 89 12.82 7.54 14.68
N ALA A 90 12.40 6.31 14.43
CA ALA A 90 11.61 5.92 13.28
C ALA A 90 10.35 5.21 13.77
N VAL A 91 9.19 5.76 13.47
CA VAL A 91 7.91 5.23 13.92
C VAL A 91 6.95 5.09 12.74
N GLY A 92 6.21 3.98 12.66
CA GLY A 92 5.30 3.75 11.55
C GLY A 92 4.34 2.60 11.77
N VAL A 93 3.32 2.57 10.93
CA VAL A 93 2.42 1.43 10.74
C VAL A 93 2.47 1.01 9.29
N SER A 94 2.61 -0.29 9.06
CA SER A 94 2.48 -0.90 7.73
C SER A 94 1.44 -2.01 7.75
N TRP A 95 0.78 -2.23 6.61
CA TRP A 95 -0.21 -3.28 6.47
C TRP A 95 -0.11 -3.95 5.11
N VAL A 96 -0.46 -5.23 5.07
CA VAL A 96 -0.54 -6.03 3.85
C VAL A 96 -1.69 -7.03 3.99
N LEU A 97 -2.50 -7.15 2.95
CA LEU A 97 -3.64 -8.05 2.89
C LEU A 97 -3.51 -8.96 1.67
N HIS A 98 -3.54 -10.27 1.90
CA HIS A 98 -3.55 -11.30 0.86
C HIS A 98 -4.87 -12.09 0.95
N PRO A 99 -5.91 -11.68 0.19
CA PRO A 99 -7.19 -12.39 0.16
C PRO A 99 -7.07 -13.77 -0.51
N GLU A 100 -7.89 -14.73 -0.08
CA GLU A 100 -7.95 -16.05 -0.70
C GLU A 100 -8.60 -16.00 -2.10
N ASN A 101 -9.72 -15.27 -2.21
CA ASN A 101 -10.43 -15.13 -3.48
C ASN A 101 -9.61 -14.31 -4.50
N PRO A 102 -9.33 -14.84 -5.71
CA PRO A 102 -8.55 -14.16 -6.74
C PRO A 102 -9.14 -12.84 -7.25
N HIS A 103 -10.46 -12.63 -7.08
CA HIS A 103 -11.14 -11.40 -7.48
C HIS A 103 -10.98 -10.26 -6.46
N VAL A 104 -10.56 -10.58 -5.23
CA VAL A 104 -10.23 -9.57 -4.23
C VAL A 104 -8.75 -9.19 -4.35
N PRO A 105 -8.42 -7.92 -4.62
CA PRO A 105 -7.03 -7.51 -4.79
C PRO A 105 -6.20 -7.65 -3.51
N THR A 106 -4.92 -7.96 -3.66
CA THR A 106 -3.92 -7.71 -2.61
C THR A 106 -3.76 -6.20 -2.43
N SER A 107 -3.58 -5.74 -1.22
CA SER A 107 -3.28 -4.34 -0.93
C SER A 107 -2.19 -4.20 0.12
N HIS A 108 -1.37 -3.19 -0.04
CA HIS A 108 -0.32 -2.78 0.88
C HIS A 108 -0.45 -1.30 1.19
N GLY A 109 -0.01 -0.90 2.36
CA GLY A 109 0.20 0.49 2.69
C GLY A 109 1.11 0.66 3.90
N ASN A 110 1.60 1.86 4.06
CA ASN A 110 2.32 2.28 5.25
C ASN A 110 2.22 3.79 5.44
N VAL A 111 2.36 4.22 6.68
CA VAL A 111 2.58 5.62 7.06
C VAL A 111 3.64 5.65 8.15
N ARG A 112 4.62 6.54 8.01
CA ARG A 112 5.80 6.58 8.86
C ARG A 112 6.28 8.00 9.11
N PHE A 113 6.95 8.18 10.24
CA PHE A 113 7.64 9.39 10.63
C PHE A 113 9.07 9.06 11.04
N PHE A 114 10.00 9.91 10.65
CA PHE A 114 11.42 9.83 11.03
C PHE A 114 11.88 11.16 11.58
N ILE A 115 12.68 11.13 12.63
CA ILE A 115 13.39 12.29 13.17
C ILE A 115 14.79 11.88 13.62
N ALA A 116 15.77 12.72 13.32
CA ALA A 116 17.15 12.58 13.78
C ALA A 116 17.65 13.89 14.42
N GLU A 117 18.27 13.78 15.59
CA GLU A 117 18.61 14.93 16.41
C GLU A 117 20.08 14.89 16.85
N LYS A 118 20.68 16.09 16.98
CA LYS A 118 22.01 16.29 17.54
C LYS A 118 22.02 17.58 18.32
N VAL A 119 22.61 17.56 19.48
CA VAL A 119 22.71 18.73 20.39
C VAL A 119 23.32 19.92 19.67
N GLY A 120 22.64 21.05 19.67
CA GLY A 120 23.10 22.29 19.05
C GLY A 120 22.85 22.41 17.54
N GLU A 121 22.21 21.40 16.91
CA GLU A 121 21.85 21.43 15.50
C GLU A 121 20.32 21.31 15.34
N PRO A 122 19.72 21.89 14.27
CA PRO A 122 18.30 21.67 13.96
C PRO A 122 18.02 20.20 13.73
N PRO A 123 16.84 19.67 14.15
CA PRO A 123 16.43 18.31 13.85
C PRO A 123 16.24 18.10 12.34
N VAL A 124 16.54 16.91 11.86
CA VAL A 124 16.19 16.44 10.51
C VAL A 124 15.02 15.50 10.64
N TRP A 125 13.91 15.78 9.97
CA TRP A 125 12.71 14.99 10.10
C TRP A 125 11.93 14.93 8.77
N TRP A 126 11.14 13.88 8.59
CA TRP A 126 10.20 13.77 7.46
C TRP A 126 9.11 12.75 7.73
N PHE A 127 8.02 12.88 6.99
CA PHE A 127 6.98 11.89 6.87
C PHE A 127 7.12 11.12 5.55
N GLY A 128 6.65 9.88 5.55
CA GLY A 128 6.53 9.07 4.35
C GLY A 128 5.34 8.13 4.46
N GLY A 129 4.86 7.65 3.34
CA GLY A 129 3.73 6.73 3.34
C GLY A 129 3.12 6.49 1.97
N GLY A 130 1.95 5.88 1.99
CA GLY A 130 1.16 5.57 0.82
C GLY A 130 0.44 4.24 0.95
N PHE A 131 -0.29 3.88 -0.09
CA PHE A 131 -0.93 2.59 -0.26
C PHE A 131 -1.08 2.25 -1.73
N ASP A 132 -1.05 0.96 -2.07
CA ASP A 132 -1.20 0.48 -3.44
C ASP A 132 -2.10 -0.76 -3.52
N LEU A 133 -2.67 -0.98 -4.71
CA LEU A 133 -3.59 -2.05 -5.01
C LEU A 133 -3.02 -2.98 -6.09
N THR A 134 -3.01 -4.28 -5.82
CA THR A 134 -2.50 -5.32 -6.71
C THR A 134 -3.62 -6.30 -7.05
N PRO A 135 -4.45 -6.03 -8.08
CA PRO A 135 -5.45 -6.95 -8.56
C PRO A 135 -4.82 -8.07 -9.40
N PHE A 136 -5.49 -9.23 -9.43
CA PHE A 136 -5.18 -10.35 -10.32
C PHE A 136 -6.19 -10.44 -11.46
N TYR A 137 -7.44 -10.09 -11.19
CA TYR A 137 -8.53 -9.94 -12.14
C TYR A 137 -9.12 -8.54 -11.97
N PRO A 138 -8.49 -7.52 -12.59
CA PRO A 138 -8.88 -6.12 -12.36
C PRO A 138 -10.26 -5.81 -12.92
N VAL A 139 -11.02 -5.02 -12.16
CA VAL A 139 -12.29 -4.43 -12.57
C VAL A 139 -12.15 -2.92 -12.56
N MET A 140 -12.43 -2.26 -13.67
CA MET A 140 -12.23 -0.81 -13.84
C MET A 140 -12.97 0.01 -12.78
N GLU A 141 -14.18 -0.38 -12.41
CA GLU A 141 -14.96 0.29 -11.36
C GLU A 141 -14.21 0.32 -10.02
N ASP A 142 -13.55 -0.79 -9.66
CA ASP A 142 -12.78 -0.90 -8.42
C ASP A 142 -11.50 -0.05 -8.47
N VAL A 143 -10.82 -0.04 -9.61
CA VAL A 143 -9.64 0.80 -9.84
C VAL A 143 -9.99 2.28 -9.75
N VAL A 144 -11.09 2.69 -10.38
CA VAL A 144 -11.58 4.07 -10.32
C VAL A 144 -12.01 4.47 -8.91
N HIS A 145 -12.73 3.59 -8.20
CA HIS A 145 -13.08 3.83 -6.80
C HIS A 145 -11.83 4.05 -5.93
N TRP A 146 -10.84 3.17 -6.07
CA TRP A 146 -9.57 3.25 -5.36
C TRP A 146 -8.89 4.60 -5.56
N HIS A 147 -8.73 5.00 -6.81
CA HIS A 147 -8.07 6.27 -7.16
C HIS A 147 -8.91 7.51 -6.82
N LYS A 148 -10.24 7.43 -6.84
CA LYS A 148 -11.10 8.52 -6.35
C LYS A 148 -10.91 8.78 -4.86
N VAL A 149 -10.85 7.73 -4.03
CA VAL A 149 -10.59 7.88 -2.59
C VAL A 149 -9.17 8.37 -2.35
N ALA A 150 -8.17 7.84 -3.07
CA ALA A 150 -6.79 8.32 -2.99
C ALA A 150 -6.68 9.80 -3.35
N LYS A 151 -7.37 10.25 -4.40
CA LYS A 151 -7.40 11.66 -4.80
C LYS A 151 -8.07 12.53 -3.74
N ALA A 152 -9.22 12.12 -3.23
CA ALA A 152 -9.93 12.86 -2.18
C ALA A 152 -9.12 13.03 -0.90
N ALA A 153 -8.25 12.07 -0.55
CA ALA A 153 -7.31 12.19 0.56
C ALA A 153 -6.22 13.25 0.32
N CYS A 154 -5.86 13.52 -0.94
CA CYS A 154 -4.83 14.48 -1.31
C CYS A 154 -5.36 15.90 -1.59
N ASP A 155 -6.59 16.02 -2.10
CA ASP A 155 -7.17 17.28 -2.57
C ASP A 155 -7.12 18.46 -1.54
N PRO A 156 -7.30 18.22 -0.22
CA PRO A 156 -7.18 19.30 0.77
C PRO A 156 -5.80 19.95 0.87
N PHE A 157 -4.76 19.30 0.35
CA PHE A 157 -3.35 19.73 0.49
C PHE A 157 -2.82 20.42 -0.77
N GLY A 158 -3.62 20.59 -1.80
CA GLY A 158 -3.30 21.39 -2.98
C GLY A 158 -3.48 20.66 -4.30
N GLU A 159 -3.62 21.46 -5.35
CA GLU A 159 -3.69 20.98 -6.73
C GLU A 159 -2.41 20.22 -7.11
N GLY A 160 -2.55 19.08 -7.75
CA GLY A 160 -1.42 18.27 -8.20
C GLY A 160 -0.80 17.33 -7.15
N VAL A 161 -1.16 17.41 -5.86
CA VAL A 161 -0.62 16.51 -4.82
C VAL A 161 -0.91 15.05 -5.13
N TYR A 162 -2.15 14.74 -5.51
CA TYR A 162 -2.52 13.39 -5.95
C TYR A 162 -1.70 12.93 -7.16
N ALA A 163 -1.60 13.75 -8.20
CA ALA A 163 -0.85 13.39 -9.41
C ALA A 163 0.63 13.10 -9.10
N ARG A 164 1.26 13.93 -8.24
CA ARG A 164 2.64 13.73 -7.77
C ARG A 164 2.81 12.41 -7.02
N TYR A 165 1.95 12.12 -6.06
CA TYR A 165 2.08 10.91 -5.25
C TYR A 165 1.68 9.64 -6.01
N LYS A 166 0.73 9.75 -6.94
CA LYS A 166 0.34 8.67 -7.86
C LYS A 166 1.48 8.32 -8.81
N SER A 167 2.08 9.31 -9.47
CA SER A 167 3.24 9.09 -10.35
C SER A 167 4.42 8.46 -9.59
N TRP A 168 4.70 8.96 -8.40
CA TRP A 168 5.76 8.38 -7.56
C TRP A 168 5.45 6.94 -7.13
N CYS A 169 4.17 6.62 -6.87
CA CYS A 169 3.73 5.26 -6.60
C CYS A 169 4.00 4.32 -7.78
N ASP A 170 3.65 4.73 -9.01
CA ASP A 170 3.90 3.95 -10.21
C ASP A 170 5.39 3.69 -10.43
N GLU A 171 6.24 4.71 -10.24
CA GLU A 171 7.69 4.59 -10.36
C GLU A 171 8.29 3.68 -9.27
N TYR A 172 7.82 3.81 -8.03
CA TYR A 172 8.35 3.05 -6.91
C TYR A 172 8.02 1.56 -7.03
N PHE A 173 6.77 1.22 -7.36
CA PHE A 173 6.29 -0.17 -7.43
C PHE A 173 6.47 -0.80 -8.81
N TYR A 174 7.44 -0.35 -9.59
CA TYR A 174 7.78 -0.90 -10.88
C TYR A 174 8.81 -2.04 -10.79
N LEU A 175 8.49 -3.19 -11.36
CA LEU A 175 9.37 -4.37 -11.45
C LEU A 175 10.23 -4.26 -12.70
N LYS A 176 11.40 -3.67 -12.57
CA LYS A 176 12.32 -3.40 -13.70
C LYS A 176 12.69 -4.64 -14.53
N HIS A 177 12.80 -5.80 -13.89
CA HIS A 177 13.16 -7.07 -14.54
C HIS A 177 11.97 -7.77 -15.20
N ARG A 178 10.75 -7.24 -15.02
CA ARG A 178 9.52 -7.74 -15.64
C ARG A 178 8.89 -6.74 -16.60
N ASP A 179 9.36 -5.50 -16.60
CA ASP A 179 8.80 -4.37 -17.38
C ASP A 179 7.30 -4.14 -17.11
N GLU A 180 6.92 -4.23 -15.82
CA GLU A 180 5.53 -4.05 -15.39
C GLU A 180 5.45 -3.36 -14.02
N THR A 181 4.34 -2.70 -13.73
CA THR A 181 4.02 -2.25 -12.37
C THR A 181 3.52 -3.42 -11.52
N ARG A 182 3.69 -3.33 -10.18
CA ARG A 182 3.20 -4.36 -9.25
C ARG A 182 1.67 -4.52 -9.29
N GLY A 183 0.96 -3.44 -9.61
CA GLY A 183 -0.49 -3.38 -9.70
C GLY A 183 -0.93 -2.07 -10.33
N VAL A 184 -2.10 -1.58 -9.95
CA VAL A 184 -2.70 -0.34 -10.49
C VAL A 184 -2.25 0.93 -9.77
N GLY A 185 -1.29 0.82 -8.84
CA GLY A 185 -0.77 1.95 -8.08
C GLY A 185 -1.68 2.41 -6.94
N GLY A 186 -1.58 3.67 -6.63
CA GLY A 186 -2.24 4.34 -5.51
C GLY A 186 -1.50 5.61 -5.14
N LEU A 187 -0.99 5.71 -3.91
CA LEU A 187 -0.22 6.84 -3.41
C LEU A 187 1.13 6.38 -2.87
N PHE A 188 2.17 7.15 -3.14
CA PHE A 188 3.46 7.02 -2.46
C PHE A 188 4.09 8.37 -2.28
N PHE A 189 4.59 8.65 -1.08
CA PHE A 189 5.38 9.82 -0.76
C PHE A 189 6.47 9.47 0.25
N ASP A 190 7.58 10.17 0.16
CA ASP A 190 8.71 10.08 1.08
C ASP A 190 9.32 11.47 1.28
N ASP A 191 10.16 11.62 2.31
CA ASP A 191 10.85 12.88 2.58
C ASP A 191 9.93 14.11 2.71
N LEU A 192 8.66 13.91 3.09
CA LEU A 192 7.72 15.02 3.25
C LEU A 192 8.06 15.83 4.50
N ASN A 193 8.65 16.98 4.30
CA ASN A 193 8.99 17.98 5.34
C ASN A 193 8.85 19.43 4.81
N GLU A 194 8.11 19.60 3.73
CA GLU A 194 7.84 20.92 3.13
C GLU A 194 6.75 21.64 3.92
N GLY A 195 7.08 22.79 4.52
CA GLY A 195 6.16 23.59 5.32
C GLY A 195 6.19 23.24 6.83
N GLU A 196 5.05 23.42 7.48
CA GLU A 196 4.94 23.20 8.92
C GLU A 196 4.75 21.71 9.25
N PHE A 197 5.23 21.28 10.41
CA PHE A 197 5.07 19.92 10.89
C PHE A 197 3.60 19.45 10.89
N ALA A 198 2.69 20.32 11.33
CA ALA A 198 1.27 20.04 11.42
C ALA A 198 0.64 19.72 10.06
N ASP A 199 1.09 20.41 9.00
CA ASP A 199 0.58 20.20 7.63
C ASP A 199 1.08 18.85 7.07
N CYS A 200 2.36 18.56 7.24
CA CYS A 200 2.93 17.27 6.85
C CYS A 200 2.28 16.09 7.60
N PHE A 201 2.04 16.26 8.90
CA PHE A 201 1.32 15.27 9.70
C PHE A 201 -0.15 15.11 9.28
N ALA A 202 -0.80 16.20 8.87
CA ALA A 202 -2.16 16.14 8.33
C ALA A 202 -2.23 15.32 7.03
N VAL A 203 -1.26 15.45 6.13
CA VAL A 203 -1.14 14.60 4.92
C VAL A 203 -1.03 13.14 5.31
N GLN A 204 -0.11 12.80 6.24
CA GLN A 204 0.07 11.42 6.70
C GLN A 204 -1.24 10.83 7.24
N ARG A 205 -1.96 11.61 8.07
CA ARG A 205 -3.25 11.17 8.65
C ARG A 205 -4.30 10.97 7.58
N ALA A 206 -4.45 11.90 6.64
CA ALA A 206 -5.42 11.79 5.56
C ALA A 206 -5.20 10.52 4.71
N VAL A 207 -3.96 10.19 4.40
CA VAL A 207 -3.61 8.96 3.67
C VAL A 207 -3.91 7.71 4.51
N GLY A 208 -3.47 7.65 5.78
CA GLY A 208 -3.73 6.50 6.64
C GLY A 208 -5.24 6.27 6.88
N ASP A 209 -5.97 7.34 7.17
CA ASP A 209 -7.42 7.29 7.49
C ASP A 209 -8.29 6.91 6.29
N SER A 210 -7.84 7.19 5.06
CA SER A 210 -8.58 6.90 3.84
C SER A 210 -8.53 5.43 3.40
N PHE A 211 -7.58 4.63 3.92
CA PHE A 211 -7.33 3.28 3.44
C PHE A 211 -8.55 2.35 3.52
N LEU A 212 -9.23 2.29 4.66
CA LEU A 212 -10.41 1.41 4.80
C LEU A 212 -11.54 1.82 3.85
N ALA A 213 -11.74 3.12 3.64
CA ALA A 213 -12.74 3.62 2.69
C ALA A 213 -12.36 3.30 1.23
N ALA A 214 -11.06 3.23 0.92
CA ALA A 214 -10.59 2.82 -0.40
C ALA A 214 -10.71 1.31 -0.63
N TYR A 215 -10.38 0.49 0.36
CA TYR A 215 -10.22 -0.96 0.19
C TYR A 215 -11.47 -1.78 0.52
N LEU A 216 -12.15 -1.52 1.64
CA LEU A 216 -13.27 -2.36 2.07
C LEU A 216 -14.44 -2.42 1.09
N PRO A 217 -14.85 -1.34 0.40
CA PRO A 217 -15.91 -1.46 -0.61
C PRO A 217 -15.55 -2.41 -1.76
N ILE A 218 -14.27 -2.50 -2.14
CA ILE A 218 -13.80 -3.46 -3.15
C ILE A 218 -13.90 -4.88 -2.60
N VAL A 219 -13.44 -5.10 -1.38
CA VAL A 219 -13.55 -6.39 -0.69
C VAL A 219 -15.00 -6.86 -0.64
N GLU A 220 -15.92 -5.99 -0.18
CA GLU A 220 -17.34 -6.33 -0.05
C GLU A 220 -18.01 -6.69 -1.38
N ARG A 221 -17.61 -6.04 -2.48
CA ARG A 221 -18.12 -6.36 -3.81
C ARG A 221 -17.61 -7.70 -4.34
N ARG A 222 -16.37 -8.09 -4.01
CA ARG A 222 -15.67 -9.20 -4.67
C ARG A 222 -15.51 -10.46 -3.82
N LYS A 223 -15.62 -10.38 -2.49
CA LYS A 223 -15.35 -11.52 -1.60
C LYS A 223 -16.24 -12.75 -1.80
N HIS A 224 -17.39 -12.57 -2.43
CA HIS A 224 -18.33 -13.64 -2.74
C HIS A 224 -18.39 -14.03 -4.23
N ASP A 225 -17.55 -13.40 -5.08
CA ASP A 225 -17.44 -13.78 -6.49
C ASP A 225 -16.96 -15.23 -6.57
N ALA A 226 -17.63 -16.03 -7.40
CA ALA A 226 -17.23 -17.42 -7.63
C ALA A 226 -15.89 -17.45 -8.39
N TRP A 227 -15.02 -18.35 -8.02
CA TRP A 227 -13.71 -18.51 -8.65
C TRP A 227 -13.36 -19.99 -8.86
N SER A 228 -12.49 -20.26 -9.82
CA SER A 228 -12.02 -21.57 -10.23
C SER A 228 -10.59 -21.85 -9.74
N GLU A 229 -10.17 -23.11 -9.79
CA GLU A 229 -8.79 -23.51 -9.53
C GLU A 229 -7.80 -22.82 -10.50
N ARG A 230 -8.17 -22.63 -11.77
CA ARG A 230 -7.39 -21.87 -12.77
C ARG A 230 -7.12 -20.44 -12.29
N GLU A 231 -8.15 -19.75 -11.79
CA GLU A 231 -8.01 -18.38 -11.31
C GLU A 231 -7.15 -18.30 -10.03
N ARG A 232 -7.29 -19.31 -9.15
CA ARG A 232 -6.41 -19.43 -7.99
C ARG A 232 -4.96 -19.65 -8.38
N ASP A 233 -4.69 -20.55 -9.31
CA ASP A 233 -3.34 -20.82 -9.83
C ASP A 233 -2.71 -19.55 -10.44
N PHE A 234 -3.46 -18.79 -11.20
CA PHE A 234 -2.99 -17.51 -11.73
C PHE A 234 -2.72 -16.49 -10.62
N GLN A 235 -3.58 -16.38 -9.61
CA GLN A 235 -3.30 -15.54 -8.44
C GLN A 235 -1.97 -15.94 -7.77
N LEU A 236 -1.73 -17.23 -7.55
CA LEU A 236 -0.47 -17.70 -6.95
C LEU A 236 0.74 -17.36 -7.83
N TYR A 237 0.62 -17.50 -9.14
CA TYR A 237 1.65 -17.07 -10.09
C TYR A 237 1.92 -15.55 -9.99
N ARG A 238 0.87 -14.73 -9.96
CA ARG A 238 1.00 -13.27 -9.82
C ARG A 238 1.54 -12.85 -8.43
N ARG A 239 1.24 -13.60 -7.38
CA ARG A 239 1.88 -13.41 -6.07
C ARG A 239 3.39 -13.60 -6.10
N GLY A 240 3.91 -14.39 -7.04
CA GLY A 240 5.34 -14.48 -7.31
C GLY A 240 5.94 -13.10 -7.65
N ARG A 241 5.26 -12.28 -8.47
CA ARG A 241 5.68 -10.90 -8.80
C ARG A 241 5.69 -10.00 -7.57
N TYR A 242 4.70 -10.12 -6.71
CA TYR A 242 4.64 -9.40 -5.44
C TYR A 242 5.85 -9.74 -4.55
N VAL A 243 6.20 -11.02 -4.43
CA VAL A 243 7.37 -11.48 -3.68
C VAL A 243 8.67 -10.98 -4.29
N GLU A 244 8.79 -11.04 -5.63
CA GLU A 244 9.97 -10.52 -6.35
C GLU A 244 10.18 -9.03 -6.04
N PHE A 245 9.14 -8.21 -6.09
CA PHE A 245 9.26 -6.80 -5.75
C PHE A 245 9.75 -6.60 -4.32
N ASN A 246 9.09 -7.23 -3.35
CA ASN A 246 9.40 -7.02 -1.93
C ASN A 246 10.81 -7.49 -1.55
N LEU A 247 11.30 -8.58 -2.14
CA LEU A 247 12.63 -9.13 -1.79
C LEU A 247 13.77 -8.52 -2.59
N VAL A 248 13.51 -7.97 -3.79
CA VAL A 248 14.56 -7.49 -4.70
C VAL A 248 14.60 -5.95 -4.79
N TRP A 249 13.44 -5.29 -4.74
CA TRP A 249 13.33 -3.86 -5.04
C TRP A 249 12.82 -3.01 -3.89
N ASP A 250 12.08 -3.58 -2.92
CA ASP A 250 11.54 -2.78 -1.82
C ASP A 250 12.65 -2.31 -0.87
N ARG A 251 12.90 -1.01 -0.88
CA ARG A 251 13.93 -0.37 -0.05
C ARG A 251 13.71 -0.62 1.44
N GLY A 252 12.44 -0.64 1.87
CA GLY A 252 12.07 -0.86 3.27
C GLY A 252 12.39 -2.28 3.73
N THR A 253 12.04 -3.29 2.95
CA THR A 253 12.36 -4.70 3.22
C THR A 253 13.87 -4.93 3.23
N LEU A 254 14.57 -4.45 2.20
CA LEU A 254 16.02 -4.60 2.10
C LEU A 254 16.74 -3.94 3.27
N PHE A 255 16.41 -2.69 3.59
CA PHE A 255 16.98 -1.98 4.73
C PHE A 255 16.67 -2.69 6.05
N GLY A 256 15.43 -3.11 6.26
CA GLY A 256 15.01 -3.81 7.48
C GLY A 256 15.80 -5.10 7.71
N LEU A 257 15.94 -5.94 6.68
CA LEU A 257 16.72 -7.19 6.78
C LEU A 257 18.21 -6.94 6.97
N GLN A 258 18.79 -5.98 6.26
CA GLN A 258 20.22 -5.64 6.35
C GLN A 258 20.60 -4.94 7.66
N SER A 259 19.70 -4.20 8.28
CA SER A 259 19.92 -3.51 9.56
C SER A 259 19.59 -4.35 10.80
N GLY A 260 19.34 -5.65 10.64
CA GLY A 260 18.99 -6.54 11.74
C GLY A 260 17.59 -6.31 12.31
N GLY A 261 16.67 -5.82 11.50
CA GLY A 261 15.26 -5.70 11.84
C GLY A 261 14.63 -7.08 12.13
N ARG A 262 13.50 -7.08 12.85
CA ARG A 262 12.82 -8.33 13.19
C ARG A 262 12.26 -9.02 11.94
N THR A 263 12.87 -10.13 11.54
CA THR A 263 12.55 -10.88 10.30
C THR A 263 11.06 -11.23 10.20
N GLU A 264 10.45 -11.74 11.28
CA GLU A 264 9.03 -12.12 11.30
C GLU A 264 8.10 -10.93 11.01
N SER A 265 8.42 -9.75 11.55
CA SER A 265 7.65 -8.53 11.32
C SER A 265 7.83 -7.95 9.92
N ILE A 266 9.00 -8.16 9.31
CA ILE A 266 9.30 -7.74 7.94
C ILE A 266 8.63 -8.69 6.93
N LEU A 267 8.86 -10.01 7.10
CA LEU A 267 8.36 -11.03 6.17
C LEU A 267 6.88 -11.39 6.38
N MET A 268 6.20 -10.81 7.39
CA MET A 268 4.73 -10.95 7.49
C MET A 268 4.03 -10.40 6.24
N SER A 269 4.68 -9.49 5.49
CA SER A 269 4.17 -8.91 4.25
C SER A 269 4.09 -9.90 3.08
N MET A 270 4.75 -11.06 3.20
CA MET A 270 4.73 -12.08 2.15
C MET A 270 3.39 -12.84 2.14
N PRO A 271 2.86 -13.20 0.95
CA PRO A 271 1.72 -14.10 0.84
C PRO A 271 2.07 -15.47 1.42
N PRO A 272 1.09 -16.24 1.94
CA PRO A 272 1.36 -17.58 2.47
C PRO A 272 1.76 -18.57 1.40
N LEU A 273 1.27 -18.36 0.16
CA LEU A 273 1.58 -19.18 -1.02
C LEU A 273 1.87 -18.26 -2.20
N ALA A 274 2.88 -18.64 -2.98
CA ALA A 274 3.23 -18.03 -4.25
C ALA A 274 3.76 -19.13 -5.19
N ARG A 275 3.71 -18.88 -6.49
CA ARG A 275 4.11 -19.85 -7.52
C ARG A 275 4.95 -19.15 -8.59
N TRP A 276 5.92 -19.86 -9.14
CA TRP A 276 6.68 -19.47 -10.32
C TRP A 276 6.54 -20.53 -11.39
N GLU A 277 6.27 -20.09 -12.61
CA GLU A 277 6.27 -20.93 -13.80
C GLU A 277 7.28 -20.40 -14.81
N TYR A 278 8.01 -21.32 -15.43
CA TYR A 278 8.99 -20.96 -16.44
C TYR A 278 8.28 -20.58 -17.75
N ALA A 279 8.56 -19.36 -18.25
CA ALA A 279 8.02 -18.83 -19.50
C ALA A 279 6.47 -18.93 -19.61
N PHE A 280 5.76 -18.67 -18.49
CA PHE A 280 4.30 -18.65 -18.50
C PHE A 280 3.78 -17.51 -19.39
N GLU A 281 2.90 -17.86 -20.30
CA GLU A 281 2.13 -16.92 -21.14
C GLU A 281 0.65 -17.23 -20.97
N PRO A 282 -0.21 -16.25 -20.63
CA PRO A 282 -1.64 -16.47 -20.57
C PRO A 282 -2.20 -16.71 -21.97
N GLU A 283 -3.30 -17.45 -22.05
CA GLU A 283 -4.00 -17.65 -23.32
C GLU A 283 -4.45 -16.27 -23.89
N PRO A 284 -4.27 -16.03 -25.19
CA PRO A 284 -4.75 -14.81 -25.83
C PRO A 284 -6.23 -14.54 -25.52
N ASP A 285 -6.59 -13.28 -25.32
CA ASP A 285 -7.95 -12.81 -25.01
C ASP A 285 -8.56 -13.34 -23.70
N SER A 286 -7.78 -14.10 -22.91
CA SER A 286 -8.22 -14.57 -21.59
C SER A 286 -8.32 -13.42 -20.57
N ALA A 287 -9.01 -13.68 -19.45
CA ALA A 287 -9.05 -12.75 -18.34
C ALA A 287 -7.65 -12.49 -17.74
N GLU A 288 -6.79 -13.51 -17.74
CA GLU A 288 -5.41 -13.44 -17.32
C GLU A 288 -4.56 -12.55 -18.24
N ALA A 289 -4.77 -12.64 -19.57
CA ALA A 289 -4.06 -11.79 -20.53
C ALA A 289 -4.45 -10.30 -20.38
N ARG A 290 -5.74 -10.02 -20.10
CA ARG A 290 -6.22 -8.65 -19.88
C ARG A 290 -5.60 -7.96 -18.67
N LEU A 291 -5.05 -8.69 -17.72
CA LEU A 291 -4.31 -8.06 -16.60
C LEU A 291 -3.16 -7.19 -17.12
N ASN A 292 -2.52 -7.55 -18.25
CA ASN A 292 -1.41 -6.78 -18.81
C ASN A 292 -1.79 -5.33 -19.13
N ASP A 293 -3.05 -5.07 -19.48
CA ASP A 293 -3.56 -3.73 -19.76
C ASP A 293 -3.61 -2.83 -18.51
N PHE A 294 -3.41 -3.41 -17.32
CA PHE A 294 -3.45 -2.71 -16.04
C PHE A 294 -2.06 -2.60 -15.36
N LEU A 295 -1.04 -3.22 -15.91
CA LEU A 295 0.29 -3.30 -15.27
C LEU A 295 1.27 -2.23 -15.79
N HIS A 296 0.76 -1.04 -16.06
CA HIS A 296 1.55 0.14 -16.45
C HIS A 296 0.93 1.43 -15.91
N ALA A 297 1.74 2.48 -15.84
CA ALA A 297 1.28 3.79 -15.37
C ALA A 297 0.18 4.35 -16.30
N ARG A 298 -0.98 4.72 -15.74
CA ARG A 298 -2.14 5.27 -16.47
C ARG A 298 -2.84 6.35 -15.64
N ASP A 299 -3.54 7.25 -16.32
CA ASP A 299 -4.48 8.16 -15.69
C ASP A 299 -5.88 7.52 -15.57
N TRP A 300 -6.04 6.69 -14.53
CA TRP A 300 -7.27 5.94 -14.28
C TRP A 300 -8.52 6.80 -14.15
N LEU A 301 -8.40 8.04 -13.69
CA LEU A 301 -9.53 8.94 -13.48
C LEU A 301 -9.90 9.72 -14.76
N GLY A 302 -8.90 10.17 -15.54
CA GLY A 302 -9.10 10.86 -16.81
C GLY A 302 -9.70 9.94 -17.87
N GLU A 303 -9.11 8.77 -18.06
CA GLU A 303 -9.58 7.78 -19.05
C GLU A 303 -11.01 7.28 -18.76
N PHE A 304 -11.37 7.10 -17.48
CA PHE A 304 -12.74 6.72 -17.11
C PHE A 304 -13.75 7.85 -17.40
N ALA A 305 -13.36 9.11 -17.19
CA ALA A 305 -14.23 10.25 -17.47
C ALA A 305 -14.50 10.38 -18.98
N GLU A 306 -13.51 10.13 -19.83
CA GLU A 306 -13.64 10.13 -21.29
C GLU A 306 -14.58 9.00 -21.76
N THR A 307 -14.39 7.77 -21.29
CA THR A 307 -15.24 6.62 -21.64
C THR A 307 -16.70 6.84 -21.21
N ALA A 308 -16.93 7.42 -20.02
CA ALA A 308 -18.27 7.73 -19.53
C ALA A 308 -18.94 8.85 -20.36
N ALA A 309 -18.18 9.81 -20.87
CA ALA A 309 -18.68 10.87 -21.75
C ALA A 309 -19.06 10.32 -23.13
N GLU A 310 -18.27 9.41 -23.70
CA GLU A 310 -18.55 8.76 -24.98
C GLU A 310 -19.84 7.92 -24.94
N THR A 311 -20.03 7.10 -23.88
CA THR A 311 -21.25 6.29 -23.71
C THR A 311 -22.49 7.12 -23.46
N SER A 312 -22.36 8.32 -22.90
CA SER A 312 -23.48 9.24 -22.68
C SER A 312 -23.84 10.06 -23.93
N SER A 313 -23.00 10.12 -24.94
CA SER A 313 -23.17 10.88 -26.17
C SER A 313 -23.80 10.10 -27.33
N GLU A 314 -24.02 8.78 -27.21
CA GLU A 314 -24.75 8.02 -28.21
C GLU A 314 -26.23 8.41 -28.20
N PRO A 315 -26.78 8.97 -29.31
CA PRO A 315 -28.15 9.37 -29.36
C PRO A 315 -29.07 8.15 -29.38
N PHE A 316 -30.03 8.13 -28.50
CA PHE A 316 -31.15 7.18 -28.49
C PHE A 316 -31.79 7.17 -29.87
N SER A 317 -31.46 6.23 -30.73
CA SER A 317 -32.11 6.01 -32.01
C SER A 317 -33.56 5.60 -31.75
N LYS A 318 -34.50 6.56 -31.83
CA LYS A 318 -35.93 6.29 -31.87
C LYS A 318 -36.25 5.58 -33.18
N THR A 319 -36.35 4.28 -33.18
CA THR A 319 -37.03 3.51 -34.19
C THR A 319 -38.53 3.90 -34.16
N ARG A 320 -38.93 4.80 -35.07
CA ARG A 320 -40.34 5.01 -35.39
C ARG A 320 -40.82 3.75 -36.09
N GLY A 321 -41.65 2.96 -35.41
CA GLY A 321 -42.53 2.01 -36.07
C GLY A 321 -43.61 2.77 -36.83
N GLU A 322 -43.65 2.63 -38.14
CA GLU A 322 -44.81 3.03 -38.94
C GLU A 322 -45.94 2.00 -38.74
N PRO A 323 -47.19 2.46 -38.55
CA PRO A 323 -48.32 1.56 -38.57
C PRO A 323 -48.80 1.40 -40.03
N SER A 324 -48.93 0.16 -40.47
CA SER A 324 -49.71 -0.24 -41.65
C SER A 324 -51.13 -0.60 -41.27
#